data_00d96f8f5e8dd290a683a01ee0580383
#
_entry.id   00d96f8f5e8dd290a683a01ee0580383
#
_cell.length_a   1.000
_cell.length_b   1.000
_cell.length_c   1.000
_cell.angle_alpha   90.00
_cell.angle_beta   90.00
_cell.angle_gamma   90.00
#
_symmetry.space_group_name_H-M   'P 1'
#
loop_
_entity.id
_entity.type
_entity.pdbx_description
1 polymer ?
#
loop_
_entity_poly.entity_id
_entity_poly.type
_entity_poly.pdbx_seq_one_letter_code
_entity_poly.pdbx_strand_id
1 'polypeptide(L)'
;LFVEDYFRDHMLPFVQPVLLVKDKIRPFLNNAQLYLSILLQDKDAPDSPSEYALVKIPSDHLPRFIQLPSPNGEYHMIILDDIVRHSVSWMFPGYEILDTFSLKLTRDAELYIDDEFSGDLISKIKHSLAKRHVGPASRFVYDAEMPVDFLEFLKEVFNLERFDTLKEGRYHNNFDFFQFPDFGLSHLKNPELPPLAYAPLEKTKDFFGAVSERDHLIHVPYQSYESTVRFFEEAASDPDVTHIKIVQYRVAKKSRIMQALLKAIASGKQVSVFIEVKARFDEEANLRWGEKLEKAGVTVHYSFPGVKVHSKLALVRRLENNKEAKLYSYLATGNFHEDTAKVYGDFGLFTADERIVNEVARVFSYLETVKIPEAPFEHLLVGQFNLRENLEKKIDFEIQQAKAGKEAWMILKMNSLQDPRMIKKLYQASQAGVKFKMIIRGICCLVPGKKGWSENIHAISIVDRYLEHARVFVFHHGGEDQMYLSSADWMTRNLSYRVETAFPIYDENIKVEIMESLQLQLGDNVKARILDESLSNTYYQSGNDLAIRSQIETYYSAKRQSDEQINN
;
A
#
# COMPACT_ATOMS: atom_id res chain seq x y z
N LEU A 1 -28.69 13.08 -28.24
CA LEU A 1 -29.80 12.28 -27.73
C LEU A 1 -29.41 11.49 -26.49
N PHE A 2 -28.68 10.37 -26.58
CA PHE A 2 -28.37 9.54 -25.40
C PHE A 2 -27.72 10.31 -24.26
N VAL A 3 -26.71 11.14 -24.53
CA VAL A 3 -25.99 11.94 -23.52
C VAL A 3 -26.92 12.95 -22.84
N GLU A 4 -27.77 13.60 -23.60
CA GLU A 4 -28.75 14.57 -23.11
C GLU A 4 -29.84 13.90 -22.26
N ASP A 5 -30.35 12.75 -22.74
CA ASP A 5 -31.33 11.97 -21.99
C ASP A 5 -30.72 11.40 -20.71
N TYR A 6 -29.49 10.87 -20.76
CA TYR A 6 -28.79 10.39 -19.58
C TYR A 6 -28.56 11.50 -18.55
N PHE A 7 -28.15 12.71 -19.01
CA PHE A 7 -27.98 13.85 -18.14
C PHE A 7 -29.29 14.22 -17.44
N ARG A 8 -30.37 14.38 -18.21
CA ARG A 8 -31.69 14.76 -17.68
C ARG A 8 -32.27 13.74 -16.71
N ASP A 9 -32.20 12.45 -17.09
CA ASP A 9 -32.92 11.40 -16.40
C ASP A 9 -32.14 10.83 -15.20
N HIS A 10 -30.79 10.91 -15.23
CA HIS A 10 -29.94 10.27 -14.21
C HIS A 10 -29.02 11.24 -13.46
N MET A 11 -28.53 12.32 -14.09
CA MET A 11 -27.51 13.17 -13.48
C MET A 11 -28.07 14.43 -12.83
N LEU A 12 -29.11 15.02 -13.40
CA LEU A 12 -29.66 16.32 -13.00
C LEU A 12 -29.90 16.45 -11.48
N PRO A 13 -30.42 15.43 -10.76
CA PRO A 13 -30.64 15.54 -9.32
C PRO A 13 -29.34 15.68 -8.48
N PHE A 14 -28.20 15.34 -9.03
CA PHE A 14 -26.91 15.30 -8.34
C PHE A 14 -25.96 16.41 -8.76
N VAL A 15 -26.31 17.20 -9.78
CA VAL A 15 -25.47 18.25 -10.35
C VAL A 15 -25.87 19.60 -9.74
N GLN A 16 -24.88 20.30 -9.18
CA GLN A 16 -25.07 21.60 -8.55
C GLN A 16 -24.10 22.61 -9.18
N PRO A 17 -24.55 23.45 -10.14
CA PRO A 17 -23.74 24.50 -10.72
C PRO A 17 -23.61 25.68 -9.72
N VAL A 18 -22.40 26.23 -9.59
CA VAL A 18 -22.09 27.34 -8.70
C VAL A 18 -21.26 28.38 -9.45
N LEU A 19 -21.76 29.62 -9.56
CA LEU A 19 -20.95 30.74 -10.01
C LEU A 19 -19.97 31.16 -8.91
N LEU A 20 -18.70 31.34 -9.28
CA LEU A 20 -17.66 31.78 -8.37
C LEU A 20 -17.58 33.30 -8.39
N VAL A 21 -17.92 33.94 -7.28
CA VAL A 21 -17.82 35.39 -7.15
C VAL A 21 -16.75 35.71 -6.12
N LYS A 22 -15.73 36.46 -6.55
CA LYS A 22 -14.62 36.88 -5.70
C LYS A 22 -15.17 37.53 -4.42
N ASP A 23 -14.65 37.11 -3.28
CA ASP A 23 -14.99 37.58 -1.92
C ASP A 23 -16.43 37.37 -1.44
N LYS A 24 -17.28 36.72 -2.24
CA LYS A 24 -18.69 36.48 -1.87
C LYS A 24 -19.07 35.01 -1.73
N ILE A 25 -18.67 34.16 -2.68
CA ILE A 25 -19.06 32.75 -2.72
C ILE A 25 -17.80 31.90 -2.84
N ARG A 26 -17.45 31.21 -1.76
CA ARG A 26 -16.38 30.22 -1.70
C ARG A 26 -17.03 28.84 -1.49
N PRO A 27 -17.33 28.10 -2.56
CA PRO A 27 -17.91 26.78 -2.40
C PRO A 27 -16.90 25.86 -1.70
N PHE A 28 -17.42 25.02 -0.83
CA PHE A 28 -16.58 24.02 -0.18
C PHE A 28 -16.35 22.84 -1.11
N LEU A 29 -15.08 22.61 -1.50
CA LEU A 29 -14.72 21.43 -2.28
C LEU A 29 -14.59 20.23 -1.35
N ASN A 30 -15.39 19.22 -1.60
CA ASN A 30 -15.35 17.95 -0.85
C ASN A 30 -14.04 17.19 -1.13
N ASN A 31 -13.54 16.52 -0.11
CA ASN A 31 -12.32 15.74 -0.21
C ASN A 31 -12.42 14.66 -1.29
N ALA A 32 -11.42 14.59 -2.15
CA ALA A 32 -11.25 13.61 -3.22
C ALA A 32 -12.37 13.58 -4.29
N GLN A 33 -13.28 14.56 -4.29
CA GLN A 33 -14.31 14.69 -5.32
C GLN A 33 -13.78 15.38 -6.58
N LEU A 34 -14.39 15.04 -7.71
CA LEU A 34 -14.08 15.61 -9.02
C LEU A 34 -15.00 16.78 -9.31
N TYR A 35 -14.43 17.80 -9.90
CA TYR A 35 -15.15 18.99 -10.31
C TYR A 35 -14.76 19.38 -11.73
N LEU A 36 -15.65 20.10 -12.37
CA LEU A 36 -15.42 20.81 -13.62
C LEU A 36 -15.45 22.30 -13.32
N SER A 37 -14.36 23.00 -13.56
CA SER A 37 -14.31 24.47 -13.56
C SER A 37 -14.60 24.97 -14.96
N ILE A 38 -15.35 26.07 -15.08
CA ILE A 38 -15.95 26.54 -16.32
C ILE A 38 -15.62 28.00 -16.48
N LEU A 39 -15.15 28.37 -17.67
CA LEU A 39 -14.93 29.71 -18.10
C LEU A 39 -16.16 30.22 -18.88
N LEU A 40 -16.77 31.28 -18.40
CA LEU A 40 -18.04 31.81 -18.87
C LEU A 40 -17.89 33.22 -19.39
N GLN A 41 -18.67 33.58 -20.43
CA GLN A 41 -18.88 34.95 -20.88
C GLN A 41 -20.37 35.27 -20.85
N ASP A 42 -20.74 36.37 -20.21
CA ASP A 42 -22.11 36.85 -20.20
C ASP A 42 -22.54 37.22 -21.62
N LYS A 43 -23.65 36.64 -22.08
CA LYS A 43 -24.18 36.92 -23.44
C LYS A 43 -24.74 38.31 -23.59
N ASP A 44 -25.24 38.89 -22.51
CA ASP A 44 -25.79 40.26 -22.53
C ASP A 44 -24.71 41.34 -22.33
N ALA A 45 -23.49 40.92 -21.93
CA ALA A 45 -22.34 41.78 -21.72
C ALA A 45 -21.03 41.13 -22.26
N PRO A 46 -20.89 40.95 -23.59
CA PRO A 46 -19.76 40.22 -24.18
C PRO A 46 -18.39 40.90 -23.98
N ASP A 47 -18.34 42.18 -23.70
CA ASP A 47 -17.11 42.94 -23.40
C ASP A 47 -16.76 42.94 -21.88
N SER A 48 -17.58 42.33 -21.05
CA SER A 48 -17.29 42.20 -19.61
C SER A 48 -16.16 41.18 -19.36
N PRO A 49 -15.46 41.27 -18.22
CA PRO A 49 -14.51 40.23 -17.84
C PRO A 49 -15.21 38.84 -17.75
N SER A 50 -14.50 37.81 -18.16
CA SER A 50 -14.99 36.42 -18.05
C SER A 50 -15.32 36.07 -16.61
N GLU A 51 -16.36 35.25 -16.44
CA GLU A 51 -16.80 34.74 -15.15
C GLU A 51 -16.39 33.28 -15.02
N TYR A 52 -16.37 32.80 -13.79
CA TYR A 52 -15.95 31.45 -13.44
C TYR A 52 -17.06 30.71 -12.74
N ALA A 53 -17.20 29.44 -13.06
CA ALA A 53 -18.16 28.57 -12.38
C ALA A 53 -17.55 27.21 -12.04
N LEU A 54 -18.24 26.50 -11.19
CA LEU A 54 -17.85 25.17 -10.73
C LEU A 54 -19.05 24.23 -10.76
N VAL A 55 -18.82 23.00 -11.23
CA VAL A 55 -19.81 21.93 -11.19
C VAL A 55 -19.17 20.68 -10.62
N LYS A 56 -19.80 20.06 -9.61
CA LYS A 56 -19.37 18.76 -9.10
C LYS A 56 -19.73 17.67 -10.08
N ILE A 57 -18.77 16.79 -10.40
CA ILE A 57 -19.01 15.57 -11.16
C ILE A 57 -19.55 14.52 -10.19
N PRO A 58 -20.76 13.98 -10.39
CA PRO A 58 -21.43 13.12 -9.40
C PRO A 58 -20.94 11.66 -9.43
N SER A 59 -19.62 11.45 -9.44
CA SER A 59 -18.98 10.13 -9.46
C SER A 59 -19.11 9.34 -8.15
N ASP A 60 -19.64 9.96 -7.11
CA ASP A 60 -20.01 9.33 -5.84
C ASP A 60 -21.42 8.71 -5.86
N HIS A 61 -22.24 9.04 -6.87
CA HIS A 61 -23.62 8.54 -7.03
C HIS A 61 -23.79 7.72 -8.31
N LEU A 62 -23.01 8.02 -9.35
CA LEU A 62 -23.15 7.42 -10.67
C LEU A 62 -21.84 6.74 -11.11
N PRO A 63 -21.91 5.71 -11.97
CA PRO A 63 -20.72 5.09 -12.56
C PRO A 63 -19.88 6.11 -13.31
N ARG A 64 -18.55 6.02 -13.18
CA ARG A 64 -17.63 6.91 -13.90
C ARG A 64 -17.61 6.65 -15.41
N PHE A 65 -17.83 5.40 -15.81
CA PHE A 65 -17.80 4.94 -17.19
C PHE A 65 -19.20 4.52 -17.60
N ILE A 66 -19.74 5.18 -18.61
CA ILE A 66 -21.10 4.93 -19.11
C ILE A 66 -21.00 4.26 -20.48
N GLN A 67 -21.56 3.08 -20.61
CA GLN A 67 -21.64 2.37 -21.87
C GLN A 67 -22.70 3.03 -22.76
N LEU A 68 -22.32 3.40 -23.98
CA LEU A 68 -23.22 3.97 -24.97
C LEU A 68 -23.92 2.84 -25.74
N PRO A 69 -25.15 3.08 -26.23
CA PRO A 69 -25.76 2.21 -27.25
C PRO A 69 -24.86 2.12 -28.47
N SER A 70 -24.47 0.92 -28.85
CA SER A 70 -23.54 0.69 -29.95
C SER A 70 -24.20 -0.14 -31.02
N PRO A 71 -24.36 0.38 -32.27
CA PRO A 71 -24.74 -0.42 -33.41
C PRO A 71 -23.57 -1.31 -33.86
N ASN A 72 -23.88 -2.42 -34.52
CA ASN A 72 -22.90 -3.26 -35.22
C ASN A 72 -21.83 -3.99 -34.38
N GLY A 73 -22.10 -4.28 -33.10
CA GLY A 73 -21.16 -5.03 -32.25
C GLY A 73 -19.88 -4.28 -31.84
N GLU A 74 -19.86 -2.95 -32.02
CA GLU A 74 -18.82 -2.08 -31.47
C GLU A 74 -19.10 -1.79 -30.01
N TYR A 75 -18.07 -1.43 -29.26
CA TYR A 75 -18.18 -1.06 -27.84
C TYR A 75 -17.81 0.41 -27.67
N HIS A 76 -18.80 1.23 -27.36
CA HIS A 76 -18.62 2.65 -27.12
C HIS A 76 -18.85 2.98 -25.66
N MET A 77 -18.04 3.89 -25.15
CA MET A 77 -18.10 4.31 -23.76
C MET A 77 -17.82 5.82 -23.68
N ILE A 78 -18.48 6.49 -22.76
CA ILE A 78 -18.22 7.88 -22.39
C ILE A 78 -17.88 7.98 -20.90
N ILE A 79 -16.97 8.91 -20.57
CA ILE A 79 -16.66 9.21 -19.19
C ILE A 79 -17.71 10.21 -18.66
N LEU A 80 -18.13 10.04 -17.42
CA LEU A 80 -19.14 10.86 -16.76
C LEU A 80 -18.85 12.38 -16.86
N ASP A 81 -17.56 12.76 -16.80
CA ASP A 81 -17.07 14.13 -16.96
C ASP A 81 -17.52 14.76 -18.29
N ASP A 82 -17.46 13.99 -19.37
CA ASP A 82 -17.80 14.51 -20.70
C ASP A 82 -19.32 14.65 -20.89
N ILE A 83 -20.12 13.87 -20.18
CA ILE A 83 -21.57 14.10 -20.10
C ILE A 83 -21.85 15.46 -19.40
N VAL A 84 -21.13 15.74 -18.29
CA VAL A 84 -21.24 17.05 -17.63
C VAL A 84 -20.80 18.16 -18.58
N ARG A 85 -19.64 18.02 -19.24
CA ARG A 85 -19.11 19.02 -20.20
C ARG A 85 -20.10 19.33 -21.33
N HIS A 86 -20.68 18.30 -21.91
CA HIS A 86 -21.67 18.45 -22.96
C HIS A 86 -22.92 19.23 -22.49
N SER A 87 -23.25 19.09 -21.21
CA SER A 87 -24.49 19.65 -20.64
C SER A 87 -24.28 20.99 -19.93
N VAL A 88 -23.05 21.56 -19.92
CA VAL A 88 -22.74 22.82 -19.22
C VAL A 88 -23.60 23.98 -19.74
N SER A 89 -23.82 24.09 -21.04
CA SER A 89 -24.63 25.17 -21.63
C SER A 89 -26.08 25.16 -21.15
N TRP A 90 -26.60 23.99 -20.82
CA TRP A 90 -27.94 23.86 -20.23
C TRP A 90 -27.97 24.35 -18.77
N MET A 91 -26.87 24.20 -18.04
CA MET A 91 -26.76 24.60 -16.63
C MET A 91 -26.56 26.12 -16.44
N PHE A 92 -26.03 26.81 -17.47
CA PHE A 92 -25.74 28.24 -17.46
C PHE A 92 -26.41 28.95 -18.65
N PRO A 93 -27.74 29.09 -18.69
CA PRO A 93 -28.47 29.54 -19.87
C PRO A 93 -28.22 30.98 -20.28
N GLY A 94 -27.69 31.84 -19.42
CA GLY A 94 -27.35 33.25 -19.75
C GLY A 94 -25.92 33.44 -20.27
N TYR A 95 -25.11 32.36 -20.32
CA TYR A 95 -23.70 32.44 -20.60
C TYR A 95 -23.30 31.68 -21.85
N GLU A 96 -22.27 32.19 -22.51
CA GLU A 96 -21.48 31.44 -23.47
C GLU A 96 -20.39 30.65 -22.74
N ILE A 97 -20.24 29.37 -23.05
CA ILE A 97 -19.23 28.50 -22.45
C ILE A 97 -17.95 28.65 -23.28
N LEU A 98 -16.93 29.29 -22.74
CA LEU A 98 -15.67 29.47 -23.42
C LEU A 98 -14.80 28.24 -23.34
N ASP A 99 -14.68 27.64 -22.13
CA ASP A 99 -13.94 26.38 -21.93
C ASP A 99 -14.27 25.73 -20.59
N THR A 100 -13.79 24.47 -20.40
CA THR A 100 -14.02 23.67 -19.19
C THR A 100 -12.80 22.86 -18.80
N PHE A 101 -12.40 22.91 -17.54
CA PHE A 101 -11.20 22.27 -17.01
C PHE A 101 -11.52 21.39 -15.81
N SER A 102 -10.99 20.17 -15.81
CA SER A 102 -11.14 19.27 -14.67
C SER A 102 -10.27 19.70 -13.50
N LEU A 103 -10.80 19.56 -12.31
CA LEU A 103 -10.03 19.73 -11.09
C LEU A 103 -10.44 18.73 -9.99
N LYS A 104 -9.51 18.45 -9.09
CA LYS A 104 -9.71 17.60 -7.94
C LYS A 104 -8.95 18.14 -6.74
N LEU A 105 -9.64 18.33 -5.62
CA LEU A 105 -9.02 18.68 -4.35
C LEU A 105 -8.91 17.46 -3.46
N THR A 106 -7.71 17.19 -2.96
CA THR A 106 -7.51 16.23 -1.87
C THR A 106 -7.15 17.01 -0.61
N ARG A 107 -7.86 16.74 0.47
CA ARG A 107 -7.58 17.33 1.78
C ARG A 107 -6.67 16.41 2.57
N ASP A 108 -5.93 16.98 3.50
CA ASP A 108 -5.15 16.18 4.41
C ASP A 108 -6.10 15.26 5.20
N ALA A 109 -5.88 13.98 5.03
CA ALA A 109 -6.66 12.95 5.68
C ALA A 109 -5.99 12.43 6.96
N GLU A 110 -4.83 12.99 7.37
CA GLU A 110 -4.28 12.71 8.68
C GLU A 110 -5.21 13.27 9.74
N LEU A 111 -5.58 12.39 10.66
CA LEU A 111 -6.32 12.81 11.83
C LEU A 111 -5.31 13.49 12.77
N TYR A 112 -5.24 14.81 12.74
CA TYR A 112 -4.54 15.56 13.76
C TYR A 112 -5.33 15.41 15.06
N ILE A 113 -4.93 14.45 15.86
CA ILE A 113 -5.46 14.23 17.20
C ILE A 113 -4.48 14.95 18.12
N ASP A 114 -4.96 16.03 18.74
CA ASP A 114 -4.19 16.71 19.78
C ASP A 114 -3.89 15.72 20.90
N ASP A 115 -2.64 15.31 20.98
CA ASP A 115 -2.17 14.39 22.02
C ASP A 115 -2.11 15.06 23.41
N GLU A 116 -2.29 16.40 23.47
CA GLU A 116 -2.19 17.20 24.70
C GLU A 116 -3.45 17.16 25.59
N PHE A 117 -4.58 16.68 25.09
CA PHE A 117 -5.82 16.64 25.88
C PHE A 117 -6.13 15.23 26.38
N SER A 118 -6.39 15.11 27.68
CA SER A 118 -6.95 13.92 28.33
C SER A 118 -8.29 13.55 27.72
N GLY A 119 -8.42 12.33 27.23
CA GLY A 119 -9.67 11.81 26.67
C GLY A 119 -9.45 10.50 25.91
N ASP A 120 -10.51 9.71 25.79
CA ASP A 120 -10.48 8.43 25.08
C ASP A 120 -10.14 8.63 23.59
N LEU A 121 -9.07 7.99 23.13
CA LEU A 121 -8.57 8.05 21.75
C LEU A 121 -9.65 7.67 20.73
N ILE A 122 -10.50 6.68 21.06
CA ILE A 122 -11.58 6.21 20.18
C ILE A 122 -12.62 7.30 19.97
N SER A 123 -13.03 7.98 21.03
CA SER A 123 -13.97 9.09 20.96
C SER A 123 -13.40 10.27 20.16
N LYS A 124 -12.11 10.56 20.33
CA LYS A 124 -11.40 11.58 19.54
C LYS A 124 -11.37 11.22 18.05
N ILE A 125 -11.07 9.96 17.71
CA ILE A 125 -11.07 9.48 16.33
C ILE A 125 -12.47 9.59 15.72
N LYS A 126 -13.52 9.13 16.41
CA LYS A 126 -14.92 9.23 15.93
C LYS A 126 -15.30 10.69 15.65
N HIS A 127 -14.93 11.62 16.54
CA HIS A 127 -15.17 13.04 16.34
C HIS A 127 -14.36 13.64 15.19
N SER A 128 -13.08 13.26 15.07
CA SER A 128 -12.19 13.75 14.01
C SER A 128 -12.55 13.19 12.65
N LEU A 129 -13.11 11.98 12.56
CA LEU A 129 -13.63 11.41 11.31
C LEU A 129 -14.76 12.27 10.72
N ALA A 130 -15.65 12.79 11.56
CA ALA A 130 -16.69 13.71 11.11
C ALA A 130 -16.11 15.05 10.58
N LYS A 131 -14.95 15.49 11.08
CA LYS A 131 -14.26 16.70 10.65
C LYS A 131 -13.29 16.51 9.47
N ARG A 132 -13.01 15.28 9.07
CA ARG A 132 -12.04 14.96 7.99
C ARG A 132 -12.34 15.65 6.66
N HIS A 133 -13.61 15.90 6.39
CA HIS A 133 -14.04 16.59 5.17
C HIS A 133 -13.67 18.08 5.16
N VAL A 134 -13.25 18.65 6.29
CA VAL A 134 -13.02 20.09 6.50
C VAL A 134 -11.51 20.44 6.65
N GLY A 135 -10.61 19.44 6.62
CA GLY A 135 -9.17 19.63 6.77
C GLY A 135 -8.56 20.54 5.68
N PRO A 136 -7.34 21.07 5.89
CA PRO A 136 -6.66 21.91 4.90
C PRO A 136 -6.45 21.15 3.57
N ALA A 137 -6.37 21.90 2.46
CA ALA A 137 -6.00 21.33 1.17
C ALA A 137 -4.57 20.78 1.25
N SER A 138 -4.34 19.57 0.72
CA SER A 138 -3.01 18.97 0.65
C SER A 138 -2.56 18.72 -0.80
N ARG A 139 -3.50 18.69 -1.74
CA ARG A 139 -3.22 18.51 -3.16
C ARG A 139 -4.39 19.02 -3.98
N PHE A 140 -4.10 19.96 -4.87
CA PHE A 140 -5.03 20.47 -5.87
C PHE A 140 -4.53 20.08 -7.26
N VAL A 141 -5.22 19.14 -7.89
CA VAL A 141 -4.92 18.67 -9.24
C VAL A 141 -5.78 19.43 -10.23
N TYR A 142 -5.17 19.94 -11.29
CA TYR A 142 -5.85 20.74 -12.31
C TYR A 142 -5.44 20.33 -13.73
N ASP A 143 -6.33 20.59 -14.69
CA ASP A 143 -6.11 20.35 -16.12
C ASP A 143 -4.95 21.20 -16.65
N ALA A 144 -4.05 20.57 -17.37
CA ALA A 144 -2.84 21.20 -17.94
C ALA A 144 -3.14 22.38 -18.87
N GLU A 145 -4.30 22.37 -19.51
CA GLU A 145 -4.73 23.39 -20.46
C GLU A 145 -5.42 24.60 -19.81
N MET A 146 -5.62 24.54 -18.47
CA MET A 146 -6.24 25.65 -17.73
C MET A 146 -5.40 26.93 -17.85
N PRO A 147 -6.02 28.09 -18.23
CA PRO A 147 -5.34 29.39 -18.28
C PRO A 147 -4.75 29.78 -16.92
N VAL A 148 -3.61 30.45 -16.95
CA VAL A 148 -2.87 30.85 -15.74
C VAL A 148 -3.70 31.75 -14.83
N ASP A 149 -4.40 32.73 -15.40
CA ASP A 149 -5.28 33.65 -14.65
C ASP A 149 -6.46 32.92 -13.99
N PHE A 150 -7.00 31.90 -14.63
CA PHE A 150 -8.04 31.09 -14.03
C PHE A 150 -7.49 30.27 -12.87
N LEU A 151 -6.30 29.67 -13.03
CA LEU A 151 -5.64 28.95 -11.95
C LEU A 151 -5.34 29.87 -10.75
N GLU A 152 -4.80 31.07 -10.99
CA GLU A 152 -4.51 32.02 -9.92
C GLU A 152 -5.79 32.48 -9.21
N PHE A 153 -6.89 32.70 -9.94
CA PHE A 153 -8.20 32.96 -9.34
C PHE A 153 -8.66 31.81 -8.42
N LEU A 154 -8.54 30.55 -8.88
CA LEU A 154 -8.92 29.39 -8.08
C LEU A 154 -8.01 29.22 -6.83
N LYS A 155 -6.71 29.51 -6.97
CA LYS A 155 -5.78 29.51 -5.84
C LYS A 155 -6.19 30.52 -4.77
N GLU A 156 -6.58 31.71 -5.19
CA GLU A 156 -7.07 32.75 -4.29
C GLU A 156 -8.40 32.35 -3.62
N VAL A 157 -9.37 31.88 -4.42
CA VAL A 157 -10.68 31.44 -3.92
C VAL A 157 -10.59 30.30 -2.90
N PHE A 158 -9.72 29.32 -3.16
CA PHE A 158 -9.57 28.13 -2.32
C PHE A 158 -8.42 28.22 -1.31
N ASN A 159 -7.73 29.37 -1.25
CA ASN A 159 -6.58 29.61 -0.38
C ASN A 159 -5.52 28.51 -0.51
N LEU A 160 -5.04 28.29 -1.76
CA LEU A 160 -4.06 27.28 -2.10
C LEU A 160 -2.67 27.87 -2.24
N GLU A 161 -1.66 27.20 -1.69
CA GLU A 161 -0.26 27.55 -1.91
C GLU A 161 0.29 26.92 -3.20
N ARG A 162 1.41 27.45 -3.70
CA ARG A 162 2.06 26.92 -4.90
C ARG A 162 2.39 25.42 -4.80
N PHE A 163 2.74 24.96 -3.63
CA PHE A 163 3.14 23.56 -3.40
C PHE A 163 1.95 22.60 -3.33
N ASP A 164 0.73 23.11 -3.19
CA ASP A 164 -0.49 22.31 -3.16
C ASP A 164 -0.97 21.96 -4.58
N THR A 165 -0.50 22.66 -5.60
CA THR A 165 -0.99 22.55 -6.98
C THR A 165 -0.17 21.55 -7.80
N LEU A 166 -0.86 20.69 -8.55
CA LEU A 166 -0.26 19.71 -9.46
C LEU A 166 -0.96 19.74 -10.81
N LYS A 167 -0.17 19.96 -11.85
CA LYS A 167 -0.62 19.94 -13.24
C LYS A 167 -0.76 18.50 -13.73
N GLU A 168 -1.94 18.12 -14.21
CA GLU A 168 -2.24 16.80 -14.80
C GLU A 168 -3.01 16.94 -16.12
N GLY A 169 -3.39 15.83 -16.74
CA GLY A 169 -4.19 15.85 -17.97
C GLY A 169 -5.68 16.12 -17.69
N ARG A 170 -6.49 15.98 -18.75
CA ARG A 170 -7.93 16.28 -18.76
C ARG A 170 -8.76 15.44 -17.81
N TYR A 171 -8.36 14.19 -17.54
CA TYR A 171 -9.10 13.26 -16.70
C TYR A 171 -8.29 12.90 -15.45
N HIS A 172 -8.93 13.03 -14.30
CA HIS A 172 -8.31 12.74 -13.00
C HIS A 172 -8.90 11.50 -12.36
N ASN A 173 -8.26 11.01 -11.28
CA ASN A 173 -8.72 9.88 -10.48
C ASN A 173 -8.60 8.51 -11.17
N ASN A 174 -7.36 8.11 -11.50
CA ASN A 174 -7.06 6.82 -12.13
C ASN A 174 -7.58 5.60 -11.34
N PHE A 175 -7.93 5.75 -10.06
CA PHE A 175 -8.55 4.71 -9.26
C PHE A 175 -9.90 4.22 -9.85
N ASP A 176 -10.61 5.08 -10.57
CA ASP A 176 -11.89 4.73 -11.18
C ASP A 176 -11.76 3.65 -12.26
N PHE A 177 -10.56 3.43 -12.83
CA PHE A 177 -10.32 2.35 -13.81
C PHE A 177 -10.55 0.94 -13.23
N PHE A 178 -10.57 0.76 -11.91
CA PHE A 178 -11.04 -0.49 -11.31
C PHE A 178 -12.50 -0.81 -11.60
N GLN A 179 -13.30 0.20 -11.98
CA GLN A 179 -14.70 0.09 -12.35
C GLN A 179 -14.92 0.12 -13.87
N PHE A 180 -13.85 0.02 -14.66
CA PHE A 180 -13.95 0.02 -16.12
C PHE A 180 -14.82 -1.16 -16.58
N PRO A 181 -15.82 -0.94 -17.46
CA PRO A 181 -16.75 -1.99 -17.88
C PRO A 181 -16.05 -3.19 -18.52
N ASP A 182 -16.52 -4.38 -18.16
CA ASP A 182 -16.12 -5.62 -18.80
C ASP A 182 -17.03 -5.90 -20.00
N PHE A 183 -16.47 -5.75 -21.18
CA PHE A 183 -17.18 -6.04 -22.43
C PHE A 183 -17.12 -7.53 -22.86
N GLY A 184 -16.58 -8.42 -22.03
CA GLY A 184 -16.38 -9.83 -22.37
C GLY A 184 -15.24 -10.08 -23.38
N LEU A 185 -14.38 -9.08 -23.63
CA LEU A 185 -13.30 -9.14 -24.60
C LEU A 185 -12.03 -9.70 -23.93
N SER A 186 -11.87 -11.02 -23.93
CA SER A 186 -10.74 -11.70 -23.25
C SER A 186 -9.36 -11.26 -23.75
N HIS A 187 -9.25 -10.89 -25.04
CA HIS A 187 -7.98 -10.43 -25.64
C HIS A 187 -7.51 -9.06 -25.13
N LEU A 188 -8.40 -8.28 -24.50
CA LEU A 188 -8.05 -7.00 -23.85
C LEU A 188 -7.67 -7.15 -22.36
N LYS A 189 -7.74 -8.38 -21.84
CA LYS A 189 -7.38 -8.69 -20.45
C LYS A 189 -6.08 -9.47 -20.36
N ASN A 190 -5.38 -9.30 -19.27
CA ASN A 190 -4.30 -10.22 -18.94
C ASN A 190 -4.87 -11.63 -18.75
N PRO A 191 -4.20 -12.70 -19.23
CA PRO A 191 -4.57 -14.08 -18.90
C PRO A 191 -4.70 -14.28 -17.39
N GLU A 192 -5.66 -15.07 -16.97
CA GLU A 192 -5.79 -15.40 -15.55
C GLU A 192 -4.59 -16.22 -15.06
N LEU A 193 -4.11 -15.89 -13.89
CA LEU A 193 -3.09 -16.64 -13.16
C LEU A 193 -3.71 -17.01 -11.80
N PRO A 194 -4.43 -18.14 -11.71
CA PRO A 194 -5.04 -18.55 -10.45
C PRO A 194 -3.98 -18.84 -9.40
N PRO A 195 -4.16 -18.38 -8.15
CA PRO A 195 -3.19 -18.63 -7.09
C PRO A 195 -2.92 -20.13 -6.91
N LEU A 196 -1.65 -20.48 -6.80
CA LEU A 196 -1.20 -21.86 -6.65
C LEU A 196 -1.32 -22.31 -5.19
N ALA A 197 -1.81 -23.51 -4.95
CA ALA A 197 -1.85 -24.05 -3.60
C ALA A 197 -0.42 -24.29 -3.07
N TYR A 198 -0.18 -23.90 -1.83
CA TYR A 198 1.05 -24.24 -1.11
C TYR A 198 0.86 -25.57 -0.36
N ALA A 199 1.11 -26.66 -1.07
CA ALA A 199 0.82 -28.01 -0.61
C ALA A 199 1.37 -28.36 0.79
N PRO A 200 2.59 -27.94 1.19
CA PRO A 200 3.12 -28.28 2.51
C PRO A 200 2.24 -27.82 3.67
N LEU A 201 1.52 -26.70 3.54
CA LEU A 201 0.62 -26.20 4.58
C LEU A 201 -0.86 -26.39 4.26
N GLU A 202 -1.26 -26.44 2.99
CA GLU A 202 -2.67 -26.56 2.61
C GLU A 202 -3.19 -28.00 2.61
N LYS A 203 -2.31 -29.00 2.40
CA LYS A 203 -2.69 -30.42 2.35
C LYS A 203 -2.31 -31.21 3.61
N THR A 204 -1.46 -30.67 4.48
CA THR A 204 -1.08 -31.37 5.72
C THR A 204 -2.27 -31.54 6.67
N LYS A 205 -2.28 -32.64 7.41
CA LYS A 205 -3.24 -32.88 8.50
C LYS A 205 -2.78 -32.26 9.84
N ASP A 206 -1.49 -32.00 9.98
CA ASP A 206 -0.88 -31.38 11.15
C ASP A 206 -0.16 -30.09 10.71
N PHE A 207 -0.88 -28.98 10.78
CA PHE A 207 -0.37 -27.69 10.37
C PHE A 207 0.79 -27.22 11.26
N PHE A 208 0.62 -27.31 12.58
CA PHE A 208 1.64 -26.85 13.52
C PHE A 208 2.84 -27.80 13.58
N GLY A 209 2.64 -29.11 13.36
CA GLY A 209 3.73 -30.06 13.18
C GLY A 209 4.60 -29.69 11.99
N ALA A 210 4.01 -29.41 10.84
CA ALA A 210 4.75 -28.97 9.65
C ALA A 210 5.57 -27.69 9.90
N VAL A 211 4.98 -26.67 10.56
CA VAL A 211 5.68 -25.43 10.92
C VAL A 211 6.76 -25.67 12.00
N SER A 212 6.57 -26.71 12.84
CA SER A 212 7.56 -27.09 13.86
C SER A 212 8.82 -27.72 13.26
N GLU A 213 8.67 -28.40 12.13
CA GLU A 213 9.77 -29.12 11.45
C GLU A 213 10.69 -28.16 10.67
N ARG A 214 10.11 -27.12 10.04
CA ARG A 214 10.85 -26.13 9.27
C ARG A 214 10.04 -24.86 9.05
N ASP A 215 10.72 -23.81 8.66
CA ASP A 215 10.08 -22.58 8.19
C ASP A 215 9.37 -22.80 6.85
N HIS A 216 8.26 -22.08 6.64
CA HIS A 216 7.52 -22.07 5.39
C HIS A 216 7.30 -20.63 4.90
N LEU A 217 7.58 -20.40 3.61
CA LEU A 217 7.34 -19.11 2.97
C LEU A 217 6.19 -19.24 1.98
N ILE A 218 5.31 -18.24 1.95
CA ILE A 218 4.35 -18.05 0.87
C ILE A 218 4.62 -16.72 0.17
N HIS A 219 4.43 -16.70 -1.15
CA HIS A 219 4.57 -15.52 -1.98
C HIS A 219 3.24 -15.23 -2.68
N VAL A 220 2.43 -14.36 -2.08
CA VAL A 220 1.16 -13.91 -2.67
C VAL A 220 1.42 -12.81 -3.71
N PRO A 221 0.58 -12.69 -4.75
CA PRO A 221 -0.62 -13.44 -5.08
C PRO A 221 -0.35 -14.68 -5.94
N TYR A 222 0.90 -15.06 -6.15
CA TYR A 222 1.28 -16.24 -6.96
C TYR A 222 0.84 -17.53 -6.28
N GLN A 223 1.04 -17.59 -4.97
CA GLN A 223 0.53 -18.66 -4.13
C GLN A 223 -0.72 -18.21 -3.37
N SER A 224 -1.53 -19.20 -3.00
CA SER A 224 -2.79 -18.99 -2.30
C SER A 224 -2.57 -18.40 -0.90
N TYR A 225 -3.43 -17.47 -0.51
CA TYR A 225 -3.49 -16.93 0.85
C TYR A 225 -4.14 -17.91 1.85
N GLU A 226 -4.59 -19.07 1.37
CA GLU A 226 -5.30 -20.08 2.18
C GLU A 226 -4.45 -20.59 3.34
N SER A 227 -3.14 -20.75 3.16
CA SER A 227 -2.23 -21.11 4.24
C SER A 227 -2.28 -20.13 5.41
N THR A 228 -2.39 -18.83 5.14
CA THR A 228 -2.51 -17.80 6.18
C THR A 228 -3.86 -17.85 6.89
N VAL A 229 -4.93 -18.03 6.16
CA VAL A 229 -6.27 -18.19 6.74
C VAL A 229 -6.32 -19.44 7.60
N ARG A 230 -5.78 -20.54 7.08
CA ARG A 230 -5.72 -21.82 7.76
C ARG A 230 -4.92 -21.78 9.06
N PHE A 231 -3.83 -21.02 9.13
CA PHE A 231 -3.07 -20.80 10.37
C PHE A 231 -3.98 -20.37 11.53
N PHE A 232 -4.93 -19.47 11.28
CA PHE A 232 -5.87 -19.00 12.30
C PHE A 232 -7.04 -19.97 12.52
N GLU A 233 -7.53 -20.63 11.48
CA GLU A 233 -8.62 -21.61 11.58
C GLU A 233 -8.19 -22.86 12.34
N GLU A 234 -6.97 -23.36 12.08
CA GLU A 234 -6.34 -24.44 12.85
C GLU A 234 -6.10 -24.01 14.30
N ALA A 235 -5.51 -22.83 14.53
CA ALA A 235 -5.32 -22.30 15.87
C ALA A 235 -6.64 -22.17 16.66
N ALA A 236 -7.72 -21.81 15.99
CA ALA A 236 -9.04 -21.71 16.62
C ALA A 236 -9.64 -23.07 16.98
N SER A 237 -9.29 -24.12 16.22
CA SER A 237 -9.90 -25.46 16.34
C SER A 237 -9.07 -26.42 17.18
N ASP A 238 -7.75 -26.29 17.21
CA ASP A 238 -6.81 -27.15 17.91
C ASP A 238 -6.98 -27.03 19.44
N PRO A 239 -7.34 -28.10 20.17
CA PRO A 239 -7.57 -28.05 21.62
C PRO A 239 -6.30 -27.67 22.43
N ASP A 240 -5.12 -27.91 21.89
CA ASP A 240 -3.85 -27.63 22.56
C ASP A 240 -3.42 -26.18 22.43
N VAL A 241 -4.03 -25.42 21.51
CA VAL A 241 -3.80 -23.97 21.40
C VAL A 241 -4.46 -23.22 22.54
N THR A 242 -3.69 -22.43 23.27
CA THR A 242 -4.13 -21.67 24.44
C THR A 242 -4.29 -20.17 24.17
N HIS A 243 -3.40 -19.58 23.36
CA HIS A 243 -3.39 -18.13 23.10
C HIS A 243 -3.18 -17.86 21.62
N ILE A 244 -3.88 -16.83 21.11
CA ILE A 244 -3.70 -16.30 19.77
C ILE A 244 -3.54 -14.79 19.88
N LYS A 245 -2.48 -14.22 19.29
CA LYS A 245 -2.24 -12.78 19.22
C LYS A 245 -2.04 -12.35 17.78
N ILE A 246 -2.57 -11.18 17.39
CA ILE A 246 -2.46 -10.65 16.05
C ILE A 246 -2.40 -9.11 16.06
N VAL A 247 -1.61 -8.54 15.14
CA VAL A 247 -1.63 -7.10 14.83
C VAL A 247 -2.47 -6.86 13.59
N GLN A 248 -3.53 -6.08 13.71
CA GLN A 248 -4.43 -5.72 12.62
C GLN A 248 -4.28 -4.25 12.23
N TYR A 249 -3.88 -4.02 10.98
CA TYR A 249 -3.79 -2.70 10.40
C TYR A 249 -4.98 -2.38 9.49
N ARG A 250 -5.40 -3.34 8.66
CA ARG A 250 -6.57 -3.27 7.76
C ARG A 250 -7.30 -4.59 7.80
N VAL A 251 -8.63 -4.52 7.93
CA VAL A 251 -9.48 -5.71 8.03
C VAL A 251 -10.44 -5.77 6.85
N ALA A 252 -10.50 -6.90 6.17
CA ALA A 252 -11.47 -7.13 5.11
C ALA A 252 -12.91 -7.08 5.66
N LYS A 253 -13.86 -6.59 4.86
CA LYS A 253 -15.28 -6.52 5.27
C LYS A 253 -15.84 -7.88 5.68
N LYS A 254 -15.41 -8.95 5.01
CA LYS A 254 -15.75 -10.35 5.30
C LYS A 254 -14.45 -11.14 5.52
N SER A 255 -13.81 -10.96 6.68
CA SER A 255 -12.55 -11.62 7.00
C SER A 255 -12.79 -12.99 7.65
N ARG A 256 -12.25 -14.07 7.07
CA ARG A 256 -12.19 -15.41 7.65
C ARG A 256 -11.27 -15.46 8.87
N ILE A 257 -10.18 -14.69 8.84
CA ILE A 257 -9.26 -14.55 9.98
C ILE A 257 -10.02 -14.04 11.20
N MET A 258 -10.82 -12.96 11.05
CA MET A 258 -11.64 -12.45 12.16
C MET A 258 -12.70 -13.44 12.64
N GLN A 259 -13.29 -14.25 11.74
CA GLN A 259 -14.22 -15.31 12.14
C GLN A 259 -13.50 -16.40 12.93
N ALA A 260 -12.28 -16.77 12.55
CA ALA A 260 -11.46 -17.72 13.29
C ALA A 260 -11.15 -17.22 14.70
N LEU A 261 -10.83 -15.93 14.88
CA LEU A 261 -10.60 -15.35 16.22
C LEU A 261 -11.86 -15.39 17.09
N LEU A 262 -13.04 -15.11 16.52
CA LEU A 262 -14.32 -15.24 17.24
C LEU A 262 -14.61 -16.70 17.62
N LYS A 263 -14.29 -17.65 16.76
CA LYS A 263 -14.40 -19.10 17.07
C LYS A 263 -13.44 -19.49 18.17
N ALA A 264 -12.20 -19.00 18.15
CA ALA A 264 -11.19 -19.29 19.16
C ALA A 264 -11.64 -18.86 20.56
N ILE A 265 -12.17 -17.65 20.73
CA ILE A 265 -12.65 -17.16 22.03
C ILE A 265 -13.88 -17.97 22.50
N ALA A 266 -14.79 -18.32 21.59
CA ALA A 266 -15.93 -19.19 21.90
C ALA A 266 -15.50 -20.61 22.33
N SER A 267 -14.32 -21.06 21.90
CA SER A 267 -13.70 -22.34 22.31
C SER A 267 -12.85 -22.23 23.60
N GLY A 268 -12.92 -21.11 24.32
CA GLY A 268 -12.24 -20.89 25.60
C GLY A 268 -10.76 -20.50 25.49
N LYS A 269 -10.27 -20.13 24.30
CA LYS A 269 -8.88 -19.68 24.11
C LYS A 269 -8.74 -18.20 24.48
N GLN A 270 -7.53 -17.80 24.87
CA GLN A 270 -7.22 -16.38 25.05
C GLN A 270 -6.85 -15.75 23.70
N VAL A 271 -7.57 -14.71 23.33
CA VAL A 271 -7.34 -14.00 22.06
C VAL A 271 -7.05 -12.53 22.35
N SER A 272 -5.91 -12.05 21.85
CA SER A 272 -5.49 -10.64 21.95
C SER A 272 -5.28 -10.07 20.57
N VAL A 273 -5.95 -8.97 20.27
CA VAL A 273 -5.88 -8.30 18.97
C VAL A 273 -5.45 -6.86 19.16
N PHE A 274 -4.33 -6.50 18.56
CA PHE A 274 -3.94 -5.10 18.47
C PHE A 274 -4.51 -4.48 17.20
N ILE A 275 -5.31 -3.42 17.31
CA ILE A 275 -5.93 -2.73 16.18
C ILE A 275 -5.33 -1.34 16.01
N GLU A 276 -4.77 -1.08 14.83
CA GLU A 276 -4.32 0.26 14.44
C GLU A 276 -5.53 1.10 13.99
N VAL A 277 -6.04 1.95 14.88
CA VAL A 277 -7.22 2.76 14.61
C VAL A 277 -6.95 3.99 13.74
N LYS A 278 -5.67 4.36 13.53
CA LYS A 278 -5.25 5.44 12.64
C LYS A 278 -4.89 4.91 11.23
N ALA A 279 -5.41 3.73 10.85
CA ALA A 279 -5.23 3.18 9.50
C ALA A 279 -6.04 3.98 8.49
N ARG A 280 -5.35 4.78 7.67
CA ARG A 280 -5.98 5.74 6.74
C ARG A 280 -7.00 5.07 5.83
N PHE A 281 -8.24 5.56 5.83
CA PHE A 281 -9.44 5.09 5.11
C PHE A 281 -10.10 3.81 5.66
N ASP A 282 -9.50 3.15 6.66
CA ASP A 282 -10.06 1.92 7.25
C ASP A 282 -10.48 2.11 8.72
N GLU A 283 -10.43 3.33 9.22
CA GLU A 283 -10.67 3.65 10.64
C GLU A 283 -12.04 3.17 11.12
N GLU A 284 -13.10 3.42 10.34
CA GLU A 284 -14.46 2.97 10.70
C GLU A 284 -14.59 1.43 10.68
N ALA A 285 -13.95 0.77 9.69
CA ALA A 285 -13.97 -0.69 9.60
C ALA A 285 -13.23 -1.30 10.79
N ASN A 286 -12.08 -0.73 11.14
CA ASN A 286 -11.28 -1.18 12.27
C ASN A 286 -12.00 -0.97 13.61
N LEU A 287 -12.65 0.17 13.81
CA LEU A 287 -13.46 0.44 15.01
C LEU A 287 -14.65 -0.53 15.13
N ARG A 288 -15.38 -0.78 14.04
CA ARG A 288 -16.51 -1.73 14.05
C ARG A 288 -16.07 -3.15 14.39
N TRP A 289 -14.93 -3.60 13.83
CA TRP A 289 -14.37 -4.90 14.18
C TRP A 289 -13.88 -4.96 15.63
N GLY A 290 -13.24 -3.89 16.13
CA GLY A 290 -12.83 -3.78 17.53
C GLY A 290 -14.01 -3.96 18.47
N GLU A 291 -15.08 -3.20 18.30
CA GLU A 291 -16.29 -3.31 19.11
C GLU A 291 -16.94 -4.72 19.06
N LYS A 292 -16.91 -5.36 17.88
CA LYS A 292 -17.44 -6.73 17.72
C LYS A 292 -16.60 -7.76 18.46
N LEU A 293 -15.28 -7.63 18.41
CA LEU A 293 -14.34 -8.51 19.09
C LEU A 293 -14.43 -8.36 20.61
N GLU A 294 -14.47 -7.14 21.11
CA GLU A 294 -14.64 -6.84 22.55
C GLU A 294 -15.93 -7.45 23.11
N LYS A 295 -17.06 -7.27 22.40
CA LYS A 295 -18.35 -7.87 22.78
C LYS A 295 -18.33 -9.40 22.83
N ALA A 296 -17.44 -10.04 22.07
CA ALA A 296 -17.23 -11.48 22.08
C ALA A 296 -16.26 -11.95 23.19
N GLY A 297 -15.62 -11.02 23.93
CA GLY A 297 -14.65 -11.33 24.99
C GLY A 297 -13.19 -11.38 24.55
N VAL A 298 -12.88 -10.93 23.34
CA VAL A 298 -11.50 -10.77 22.87
C VAL A 298 -10.86 -9.57 23.58
N THR A 299 -9.60 -9.71 24.01
CA THR A 299 -8.83 -8.57 24.52
C THR A 299 -8.36 -7.72 23.33
N VAL A 300 -8.93 -6.54 23.18
CA VAL A 300 -8.57 -5.61 22.10
C VAL A 300 -7.70 -4.50 22.66
N HIS A 301 -6.53 -4.32 22.02
CA HIS A 301 -5.63 -3.20 22.28
C HIS A 301 -5.68 -2.26 21.08
N TYR A 302 -5.79 -0.97 21.34
CA TYR A 302 -5.77 0.05 20.31
C TYR A 302 -4.43 0.78 20.30
N SER A 303 -4.11 1.40 19.15
CA SER A 303 -2.92 2.24 19.06
C SER A 303 -2.93 3.34 20.12
N PHE A 304 -1.76 3.64 20.65
CA PHE A 304 -1.57 4.67 21.67
C PHE A 304 -0.99 5.96 21.07
N PRO A 305 -1.10 7.11 21.78
CA PRO A 305 -0.62 8.40 21.30
C PRO A 305 0.86 8.38 20.88
N GLY A 306 1.19 9.12 19.82
CA GLY A 306 2.57 9.27 19.32
C GLY A 306 3.14 8.08 18.56
N VAL A 307 2.51 6.90 18.60
CA VAL A 307 3.00 5.67 17.95
C VAL A 307 1.96 5.08 17.01
N LYS A 308 2.40 4.76 15.80
CA LYS A 308 1.60 4.02 14.82
C LYS A 308 2.18 2.63 14.63
N VAL A 309 1.34 1.59 14.70
CA VAL A 309 1.78 0.21 14.53
C VAL A 309 1.52 -0.25 13.10
N HIS A 310 2.59 -0.69 12.43
CA HIS A 310 2.51 -1.12 11.03
C HIS A 310 3.15 -2.50 10.79
N SER A 311 3.65 -3.16 11.83
CA SER A 311 4.11 -4.55 11.75
C SER A 311 2.95 -5.51 11.41
N LYS A 312 3.27 -6.64 10.79
CA LYS A 312 2.32 -7.68 10.40
C LYS A 312 2.76 -8.98 11.05
N LEU A 313 2.26 -9.17 12.27
CA LEU A 313 2.67 -10.25 13.17
C LEU A 313 1.45 -10.99 13.70
N ALA A 314 1.56 -12.30 13.77
CA ALA A 314 0.67 -13.15 14.57
C ALA A 314 1.50 -14.13 15.38
N LEU A 315 0.98 -14.50 16.56
CA LEU A 315 1.60 -15.42 17.49
C LEU A 315 0.56 -16.39 18.03
N VAL A 316 0.87 -17.68 18.00
CA VAL A 316 0.06 -18.75 18.56
C VAL A 316 0.90 -19.46 19.61
N ARG A 317 0.31 -19.71 20.80
CA ARG A 317 0.89 -20.53 21.86
C ARG A 317 0.13 -21.83 21.93
N ARG A 318 0.83 -22.94 21.67
CA ARG A 318 0.33 -24.31 21.71
C ARG A 318 1.02 -25.11 22.81
N LEU A 319 0.31 -26.02 23.43
CA LEU A 319 0.88 -27.00 24.36
C LEU A 319 1.26 -28.27 23.59
N GLU A 320 2.52 -28.65 23.64
CA GLU A 320 3.01 -29.88 23.01
C GLU A 320 2.79 -31.10 23.92
N ASN A 321 3.14 -32.29 23.44
CA ASN A 321 2.86 -33.59 24.08
C ASN A 321 3.25 -33.70 25.57
N ASN A 322 4.24 -32.93 26.02
CA ASN A 322 4.68 -32.87 27.42
C ASN A 322 4.05 -31.71 28.21
N LYS A 323 3.02 -31.04 27.66
CA LYS A 323 2.44 -29.78 28.16
C LYS A 323 3.43 -28.60 28.20
N GLU A 324 4.55 -28.71 27.52
CA GLU A 324 5.44 -27.60 27.29
C GLU A 324 4.84 -26.63 26.26
N ALA A 325 4.97 -25.35 26.52
CA ALA A 325 4.43 -24.35 25.63
C ALA A 325 5.39 -24.09 24.46
N LYS A 326 4.91 -24.27 23.22
CA LYS A 326 5.63 -23.88 22.01
C LYS A 326 4.95 -22.68 21.36
N LEU A 327 5.75 -21.81 20.80
CA LEU A 327 5.29 -20.61 20.09
C LEU A 327 5.42 -20.82 18.58
N TYR A 328 4.43 -20.36 17.86
CA TYR A 328 4.37 -20.34 16.40
C TYR A 328 4.03 -18.94 15.94
N SER A 329 4.70 -18.47 14.91
CA SER A 329 4.48 -17.11 14.43
C SER A 329 4.25 -17.08 12.92
N TYR A 330 3.42 -16.13 12.50
CA TYR A 330 3.35 -15.69 11.12
C TYR A 330 3.80 -14.24 11.04
N LEU A 331 4.82 -13.98 10.22
CA LEU A 331 5.37 -12.65 9.97
C LEU A 331 5.24 -12.35 8.48
N ALA A 332 4.78 -11.14 8.12
CA ALA A 332 4.57 -10.83 6.72
C ALA A 332 5.01 -9.40 6.35
N THR A 333 5.28 -9.20 5.08
CA THR A 333 5.45 -7.86 4.50
C THR A 333 4.09 -7.20 4.23
N GLY A 334 3.05 -8.00 3.98
CA GLY A 334 1.68 -7.60 3.64
C GLY A 334 0.70 -7.68 4.81
N ASN A 335 -0.41 -6.96 4.70
CA ASN A 335 -1.46 -6.91 5.73
C ASN A 335 -2.27 -8.21 5.80
N PHE A 336 -2.89 -8.49 6.96
CA PHE A 336 -3.89 -9.55 7.14
C PHE A 336 -5.22 -9.16 6.47
N HIS A 337 -5.24 -9.21 5.14
CA HIS A 337 -6.39 -8.76 4.36
C HIS A 337 -6.53 -9.61 3.08
N GLU A 338 -7.52 -10.50 3.06
CA GLU A 338 -7.72 -11.53 2.05
C GLU A 338 -7.89 -10.96 0.63
N ASP A 339 -8.50 -9.78 0.48
CA ASP A 339 -8.71 -9.19 -0.84
C ASP A 339 -7.44 -8.51 -1.38
N THR A 340 -6.63 -7.87 -0.50
CA THR A 340 -5.36 -7.29 -0.96
C THR A 340 -4.34 -8.35 -1.31
N ALA A 341 -4.37 -9.52 -0.66
CA ALA A 341 -3.50 -10.64 -0.97
C ALA A 341 -3.69 -11.20 -2.40
N LYS A 342 -4.80 -10.88 -3.08
CA LYS A 342 -5.06 -11.26 -4.48
C LYS A 342 -4.36 -10.37 -5.50
N VAL A 343 -3.90 -9.19 -5.08
CA VAL A 343 -3.37 -8.15 -5.98
C VAL A 343 -2.05 -7.53 -5.53
N TYR A 344 -1.62 -7.77 -4.28
CA TYR A 344 -0.35 -7.26 -3.73
C TYR A 344 0.68 -8.37 -3.69
N GLY A 345 1.88 -8.10 -4.22
CA GLY A 345 3.04 -8.99 -4.11
C GLY A 345 3.68 -8.87 -2.74
N ASP A 346 3.48 -9.87 -1.88
CA ASP A 346 3.98 -9.91 -0.51
C ASP A 346 4.49 -11.30 -0.14
N PHE A 347 5.39 -11.34 0.85
CA PHE A 347 5.86 -12.57 1.47
C PHE A 347 5.27 -12.75 2.86
N GLY A 348 5.01 -14.02 3.21
CA GLY A 348 4.60 -14.42 4.54
C GLY A 348 5.36 -15.64 5.03
N LEU A 349 6.01 -15.53 6.19
CA LEU A 349 6.81 -16.56 6.83
C LEU A 349 6.04 -17.19 8.00
N PHE A 350 5.89 -18.50 7.98
CA PHE A 350 5.47 -19.30 9.13
C PHE A 350 6.70 -19.92 9.77
N THR A 351 6.88 -19.72 11.06
CA THR A 351 8.05 -20.18 11.79
C THR A 351 7.73 -20.60 13.24
N ALA A 352 8.51 -21.54 13.74
CA ALA A 352 8.59 -21.89 15.15
C ALA A 352 10.01 -21.68 15.70
N ASP A 353 10.89 -21.00 14.95
CA ASP A 353 12.26 -20.70 15.39
C ASP A 353 12.24 -19.84 16.66
N GLU A 354 12.79 -20.38 17.74
CA GLU A 354 12.77 -19.76 19.07
C GLU A 354 13.40 -18.35 19.08
N ARG A 355 14.40 -18.10 18.24
CA ARG A 355 15.07 -16.82 18.09
C ARG A 355 14.08 -15.75 17.63
N ILE A 356 13.16 -16.11 16.71
CA ILE A 356 12.17 -15.21 16.13
C ILE A 356 10.93 -15.13 17.01
N VAL A 357 10.32 -16.27 17.37
CA VAL A 357 9.02 -16.28 18.05
C VAL A 357 9.06 -15.66 19.44
N ASN A 358 10.19 -15.80 20.18
CA ASN A 358 10.38 -15.16 21.48
C ASN A 358 10.46 -13.63 21.35
N GLU A 359 11.07 -13.13 20.28
CA GLU A 359 11.13 -11.68 20.03
C GLU A 359 9.79 -11.13 19.52
N VAL A 360 9.04 -11.90 18.74
CA VAL A 360 7.64 -11.56 18.40
C VAL A 360 6.79 -11.46 19.66
N ALA A 361 6.95 -12.39 20.62
CA ALA A 361 6.25 -12.31 21.90
C ALA A 361 6.61 -11.03 22.68
N ARG A 362 7.87 -10.59 22.65
CA ARG A 362 8.31 -9.31 23.24
C ARG A 362 7.67 -8.10 22.56
N VAL A 363 7.53 -8.12 21.22
CA VAL A 363 6.82 -7.06 20.50
C VAL A 363 5.36 -6.99 20.97
N PHE A 364 4.66 -8.12 21.08
CA PHE A 364 3.29 -8.14 21.61
C PHE A 364 3.23 -7.64 23.05
N SER A 365 4.16 -8.04 23.92
CA SER A 365 4.23 -7.53 25.30
C SER A 365 4.36 -5.99 25.32
N TYR A 366 5.19 -5.43 24.46
CA TYR A 366 5.31 -3.97 24.32
C TYR A 366 3.99 -3.33 23.85
N LEU A 367 3.35 -3.90 22.83
CA LEU A 367 2.09 -3.37 22.30
C LEU A 367 0.94 -3.43 23.32
N GLU A 368 0.94 -4.43 24.18
CA GLU A 368 -0.10 -4.63 25.22
C GLU A 368 0.13 -3.75 26.45
N THR A 369 1.38 -3.52 26.84
CA THR A 369 1.73 -2.88 28.11
C THR A 369 2.33 -1.48 27.97
N VAL A 370 2.78 -1.12 26.77
CA VAL A 370 3.57 0.10 26.48
C VAL A 370 4.90 0.18 27.25
N LYS A 371 5.31 -0.92 27.88
CA LYS A 371 6.60 -0.99 28.60
C LYS A 371 7.71 -1.42 27.64
N ILE A 372 8.81 -0.67 27.68
CA ILE A 372 10.01 -1.02 26.89
C ILE A 372 10.51 -2.39 27.35
N PRO A 373 10.77 -3.32 26.42
CA PRO A 373 11.32 -4.63 26.76
C PRO A 373 12.69 -4.50 27.47
N GLU A 374 12.89 -5.27 28.54
CA GLU A 374 14.17 -5.26 29.29
C GLU A 374 15.30 -5.87 28.45
N ALA A 375 15.01 -6.96 27.72
CA ALA A 375 15.98 -7.58 26.83
C ALA A 375 15.95 -6.92 25.45
N PRO A 376 17.11 -6.64 24.83
CA PRO A 376 17.19 -6.07 23.48
C PRO A 376 16.66 -7.06 22.43
N PHE A 377 16.30 -6.54 21.27
CA PHE A 377 16.04 -7.36 20.08
C PHE A 377 17.37 -7.68 19.39
N GLU A 378 17.68 -8.95 19.25
CA GLU A 378 18.93 -9.44 18.64
C GLU A 378 18.72 -9.92 17.21
N HIS A 379 17.55 -10.49 16.93
CA HIS A 379 17.17 -11.09 15.64
C HIS A 379 16.22 -10.20 14.85
N LEU A 380 15.14 -9.75 15.46
CA LEU A 380 14.22 -8.82 14.82
C LEU A 380 14.80 -7.40 14.83
N LEU A 381 14.64 -6.70 13.72
CA LEU A 381 14.86 -5.26 13.65
C LEU A 381 13.50 -4.57 13.85
N VAL A 382 13.32 -3.95 15.00
CA VAL A 382 12.04 -3.39 15.42
C VAL A 382 12.09 -1.86 15.40
N GLY A 383 11.14 -1.23 14.72
CA GLY A 383 11.01 0.22 14.69
C GLY A 383 10.89 0.80 16.10
N GLN A 384 11.45 1.99 16.32
CA GLN A 384 11.62 2.68 17.61
C GLN A 384 12.66 2.06 18.56
N PHE A 385 13.15 0.84 18.30
CA PHE A 385 14.16 0.21 19.14
C PHE A 385 15.53 0.13 18.45
N ASN A 386 15.64 -0.74 17.43
CA ASN A 386 16.94 -1.05 16.84
C ASN A 386 16.96 -1.06 15.30
N LEU A 387 15.80 -0.86 14.63
CA LEU A 387 15.68 -1.03 13.17
C LEU A 387 16.67 -0.14 12.40
N ARG A 388 16.62 1.18 12.62
CA ARG A 388 17.47 2.14 11.91
C ARG A 388 18.96 1.88 12.18
N GLU A 389 19.33 1.75 13.45
CA GLU A 389 20.73 1.56 13.83
C GLU A 389 21.34 0.29 13.24
N ASN A 390 20.61 -0.81 13.25
CA ASN A 390 21.10 -2.05 12.70
C ASN A 390 21.19 -2.02 11.17
N LEU A 391 20.25 -1.36 10.48
CA LEU A 391 20.37 -1.13 9.04
C LEU A 391 21.63 -0.29 8.72
N GLU A 392 21.89 0.78 9.48
CA GLU A 392 23.09 1.59 9.32
C GLU A 392 24.38 0.81 9.59
N LYS A 393 24.40 -0.02 10.66
CA LYS A 393 25.56 -0.88 10.97
C LYS A 393 25.87 -1.87 9.85
N LYS A 394 24.82 -2.45 9.21
CA LYS A 394 24.99 -3.36 8.07
C LYS A 394 25.55 -2.63 6.85
N ILE A 395 25.08 -1.42 6.57
CA ILE A 395 25.64 -0.58 5.50
C ILE A 395 27.10 -0.21 5.82
N ASP A 396 27.41 0.14 7.08
CA ASP A 396 28.78 0.45 7.50
C ASP A 396 29.72 -0.75 7.36
N PHE A 397 29.23 -1.96 7.60
CA PHE A 397 29.99 -3.18 7.36
C PHE A 397 30.34 -3.32 5.86
N GLU A 398 29.36 -3.15 4.94
CA GLU A 398 29.62 -3.17 3.50
C GLU A 398 30.62 -2.08 3.07
N ILE A 399 30.51 -0.87 3.64
CA ILE A 399 31.49 0.21 3.42
C ILE A 399 32.90 -0.23 3.79
N GLN A 400 33.06 -0.90 4.94
CA GLN A 400 34.37 -1.40 5.40
C GLN A 400 34.91 -2.49 4.46
N GLN A 401 34.08 -3.42 4.00
CA GLN A 401 34.48 -4.44 3.06
C GLN A 401 34.94 -3.82 1.73
N ALA A 402 34.18 -2.90 1.17
CA ALA A 402 34.53 -2.21 -0.07
C ALA A 402 35.84 -1.42 0.05
N LYS A 403 36.05 -0.68 1.16
CA LYS A 403 37.31 0.04 1.43
C LYS A 403 38.51 -0.89 1.61
N ALA A 404 38.27 -2.12 2.07
CA ALA A 404 39.29 -3.16 2.16
C ALA A 404 39.56 -3.89 0.83
N GLY A 405 38.94 -3.45 -0.27
CA GLY A 405 39.06 -4.08 -1.60
C GLY A 405 38.35 -5.42 -1.73
N LYS A 406 37.45 -5.76 -0.79
CA LYS A 406 36.64 -6.97 -0.81
C LYS A 406 35.34 -6.73 -1.54
N GLU A 407 34.70 -7.83 -1.95
CA GLU A 407 33.36 -7.76 -2.51
C GLU A 407 32.36 -7.20 -1.50
N ALA A 408 31.53 -6.23 -1.94
CA ALA A 408 30.52 -5.58 -1.12
C ALA A 408 29.35 -5.16 -1.99
N TRP A 409 28.15 -5.67 -1.68
CA TRP A 409 26.95 -5.33 -2.44
C TRP A 409 25.69 -5.47 -1.59
N MET A 410 24.61 -4.81 -2.07
CA MET A 410 23.30 -4.87 -1.45
C MET A 410 22.21 -4.96 -2.52
N ILE A 411 21.14 -5.69 -2.21
CA ILE A 411 19.89 -5.65 -2.96
C ILE A 411 18.82 -5.09 -2.03
N LEU A 412 18.17 -4.00 -2.45
CA LEU A 412 17.15 -3.32 -1.68
C LEU A 412 15.86 -3.21 -2.47
N LYS A 413 14.82 -3.90 -2.02
CA LYS A 413 13.46 -3.75 -2.54
C LYS A 413 12.59 -3.08 -1.50
N MET A 414 11.87 -2.00 -1.91
CA MET A 414 10.94 -1.28 -1.05
C MET A 414 9.92 -0.48 -1.88
N ASN A 415 8.87 0.01 -1.25
CA ASN A 415 7.93 0.87 -1.97
C ASN A 415 8.44 2.31 -2.06
N SER A 416 9.06 2.82 -1.00
CA SER A 416 9.49 4.23 -0.93
C SER A 416 10.82 4.39 -0.21
N LEU A 417 11.69 5.21 -0.80
CA LEU A 417 12.97 5.65 -0.24
C LEU A 417 12.96 7.17 -0.10
N GLN A 418 12.79 7.67 1.13
CA GLN A 418 12.64 9.11 1.38
C GLN A 418 13.47 9.61 2.57
N ASP A 419 13.91 8.73 3.47
CA ASP A 419 14.63 9.15 4.67
C ASP A 419 15.99 9.77 4.34
N PRO A 420 16.23 11.06 4.66
CA PRO A 420 17.45 11.76 4.26
C PRO A 420 18.73 11.15 4.86
N ARG A 421 18.64 10.62 6.09
CA ARG A 421 19.76 10.01 6.77
C ARG A 421 20.18 8.70 6.10
N MET A 422 19.20 7.87 5.72
CA MET A 422 19.47 6.64 4.99
C MET A 422 20.00 6.93 3.59
N ILE A 423 19.42 7.90 2.86
CA ILE A 423 19.91 8.31 1.54
C ILE A 423 21.36 8.79 1.60
N LYS A 424 21.70 9.63 2.58
CA LYS A 424 23.09 10.06 2.79
C LYS A 424 24.02 8.86 3.02
N LYS A 425 23.59 7.89 3.81
CA LYS A 425 24.35 6.66 4.09
C LYS A 425 24.57 5.83 2.82
N LEU A 426 23.55 5.70 1.96
CA LEU A 426 23.66 5.00 0.67
C LEU A 426 24.63 5.70 -0.29
N TYR A 427 24.61 7.03 -0.36
CA TYR A 427 25.61 7.77 -1.14
C TYR A 427 27.03 7.52 -0.63
N GLN A 428 27.24 7.56 0.69
CA GLN A 428 28.56 7.24 1.29
C GLN A 428 29.02 5.82 0.95
N ALA A 429 28.10 4.86 0.97
CA ALA A 429 28.40 3.48 0.60
C ALA A 429 28.74 3.32 -0.89
N SER A 430 28.01 3.98 -1.78
CA SER A 430 28.32 3.99 -3.21
C SER A 430 29.69 4.63 -3.47
N GLN A 431 30.01 5.74 -2.84
CA GLN A 431 31.33 6.40 -2.95
C GLN A 431 32.48 5.53 -2.40
N ALA A 432 32.19 4.66 -1.44
CA ALA A 432 33.15 3.68 -0.94
C ALA A 432 33.35 2.47 -1.86
N GLY A 433 32.51 2.30 -2.90
CA GLY A 433 32.60 1.20 -3.87
C GLY A 433 31.58 0.07 -3.66
N VAL A 434 30.64 0.20 -2.70
CA VAL A 434 29.55 -0.77 -2.52
C VAL A 434 28.62 -0.72 -3.73
N LYS A 435 28.27 -1.88 -4.30
CA LYS A 435 27.36 -2.01 -5.45
C LYS A 435 25.93 -2.21 -4.99
N PHE A 436 24.98 -1.50 -5.62
CA PHE A 436 23.58 -1.61 -5.27
C PHE A 436 22.71 -1.99 -6.47
N LYS A 437 21.77 -2.90 -6.24
CA LYS A 437 20.62 -3.14 -7.11
C LYS A 437 19.36 -2.82 -6.32
N MET A 438 18.56 -1.88 -6.82
CA MET A 438 17.36 -1.41 -6.10
C MET A 438 16.10 -1.60 -6.93
N ILE A 439 15.01 -1.98 -6.26
CA ILE A 439 13.66 -2.06 -6.83
C ILE A 439 12.77 -1.15 -6.00
N ILE A 440 12.41 0.02 -6.53
CA ILE A 440 11.63 1.02 -5.81
C ILE A 440 10.41 1.40 -6.64
N ARG A 441 9.24 0.99 -6.18
CA ARG A 441 7.98 1.16 -6.91
C ARG A 441 7.43 2.58 -6.88
N GLY A 442 7.58 3.27 -5.78
CA GLY A 442 6.96 4.58 -5.50
C GLY A 442 7.98 5.70 -5.36
N ILE A 443 7.87 6.44 -4.26
CA ILE A 443 8.73 7.61 -4.00
C ILE A 443 10.21 7.18 -3.91
N CYS A 444 11.06 7.82 -4.71
CA CYS A 444 12.51 7.68 -4.64
C CYS A 444 13.15 9.08 -4.57
N CYS A 445 13.58 9.50 -3.39
CA CYS A 445 14.28 10.77 -3.20
C CYS A 445 15.81 10.63 -3.36
N LEU A 446 16.32 9.43 -3.61
CA LEU A 446 17.69 9.18 -4.01
C LEU A 446 17.80 9.29 -5.53
N VAL A 447 18.86 9.90 -6.05
CA VAL A 447 19.18 9.98 -7.48
C VAL A 447 20.19 8.89 -7.81
N PRO A 448 19.80 7.80 -8.52
CA PRO A 448 20.73 6.72 -8.91
C PRO A 448 21.66 7.14 -10.04
N GLY A 449 22.82 6.50 -10.15
CA GLY A 449 23.75 6.63 -11.27
C GLY A 449 24.46 7.98 -11.38
N LYS A 450 24.31 8.89 -10.41
CA LYS A 450 24.91 10.21 -10.45
C LYS A 450 26.41 10.17 -10.18
N LYS A 451 27.20 10.70 -11.13
CA LYS A 451 28.67 10.73 -11.08
C LYS A 451 29.17 11.39 -9.78
N GLY A 452 30.10 10.74 -9.10
CA GLY A 452 30.70 11.18 -7.85
C GLY A 452 29.82 10.97 -6.60
N TRP A 453 28.58 10.46 -6.75
CA TRP A 453 27.62 10.28 -5.64
C TRP A 453 27.07 8.86 -5.57
N SER A 454 26.44 8.40 -6.64
CA SER A 454 25.69 7.14 -6.67
C SER A 454 25.98 6.30 -7.92
N GLU A 455 27.19 6.36 -8.45
CA GLU A 455 27.63 5.65 -9.65
C GLU A 455 27.45 4.13 -9.55
N ASN A 456 27.52 3.59 -8.34
CA ASN A 456 27.35 2.17 -8.05
C ASN A 456 25.90 1.80 -7.68
N ILE A 457 24.95 2.73 -7.80
CA ILE A 457 23.53 2.48 -7.49
C ILE A 457 22.74 2.37 -8.79
N HIS A 458 22.22 1.17 -9.06
CA HIS A 458 21.27 0.91 -10.13
C HIS A 458 19.88 0.70 -9.53
N ALA A 459 18.89 1.45 -9.99
CA ALA A 459 17.54 1.38 -9.48
C ALA A 459 16.51 1.26 -10.60
N ILE A 460 15.54 0.40 -10.40
CA ILE A 460 14.40 0.19 -11.30
C ILE A 460 13.08 0.30 -10.53
N SER A 461 12.02 0.55 -11.27
CA SER A 461 10.64 0.51 -10.79
C SER A 461 9.83 -0.46 -11.63
N ILE A 462 9.02 -1.30 -10.99
CA ILE A 462 8.13 -2.23 -11.68
C ILE A 462 6.69 -1.87 -11.35
N VAL A 463 5.92 -1.59 -12.40
CA VAL A 463 4.46 -1.41 -12.33
C VAL A 463 3.83 -2.33 -13.37
N ASP A 464 3.15 -3.36 -12.91
CA ASP A 464 2.53 -4.38 -13.74
C ASP A 464 1.16 -4.78 -13.16
N ARG A 465 0.68 -5.98 -13.42
CA ARG A 465 -0.64 -6.48 -13.02
C ARG A 465 -0.85 -6.57 -11.51
N TYR A 466 0.23 -6.81 -10.76
CA TYR A 466 0.22 -6.87 -9.29
C TYR A 466 0.99 -5.69 -8.71
N LEU A 467 0.58 -5.23 -7.54
CA LEU A 467 1.28 -4.17 -6.82
C LEU A 467 2.51 -4.76 -6.13
N GLU A 468 3.69 -4.37 -6.56
CA GLU A 468 4.95 -4.71 -5.88
C GLU A 468 4.95 -4.07 -4.49
N HIS A 469 4.76 -4.88 -3.43
CA HIS A 469 4.54 -4.37 -2.09
C HIS A 469 5.55 -4.89 -1.06
N ALA A 470 6.14 -6.04 -1.29
CA ALA A 470 7.15 -6.61 -0.39
C ALA A 470 8.37 -5.69 -0.21
N ARG A 471 8.94 -5.68 1.01
CA ARG A 471 10.22 -5.07 1.30
C ARG A 471 11.21 -6.17 1.64
N VAL A 472 12.32 -6.18 0.90
CA VAL A 472 13.38 -7.17 1.03
C VAL A 472 14.72 -6.45 1.06
N PHE A 473 15.53 -6.73 2.08
CA PHE A 473 16.87 -6.16 2.22
C PHE A 473 17.88 -7.28 2.27
N VAL A 474 18.83 -7.28 1.35
CA VAL A 474 19.91 -8.26 1.28
C VAL A 474 21.23 -7.54 1.38
N PHE A 475 22.09 -7.99 2.29
CA PHE A 475 23.45 -7.52 2.52
C PHE A 475 24.41 -8.68 2.27
N HIS A 476 25.48 -8.44 1.51
CA HIS A 476 26.48 -9.49 1.19
C HIS A 476 27.22 -10.01 2.42
N HIS A 477 27.50 -9.13 3.35
CA HIS A 477 28.06 -9.42 4.65
C HIS A 477 29.30 -10.33 4.63
N GLY A 478 30.20 -10.06 3.66
CA GLY A 478 31.45 -10.80 3.53
C GLY A 478 31.31 -12.24 3.01
N GLY A 479 30.22 -12.56 2.32
CA GLY A 479 29.91 -13.87 1.74
C GLY A 479 28.88 -14.68 2.53
N GLU A 480 28.42 -14.15 3.68
CA GLU A 480 27.33 -14.74 4.47
C GLU A 480 26.08 -13.86 4.32
N ASP A 481 25.38 -13.99 3.20
CA ASP A 481 24.27 -13.10 2.85
C ASP A 481 23.21 -13.03 3.95
N GLN A 482 23.03 -11.81 4.47
CA GLN A 482 21.98 -11.52 5.44
C GLN A 482 20.75 -10.96 4.75
N MET A 483 19.64 -11.68 4.85
CA MET A 483 18.38 -11.36 4.19
C MET A 483 17.30 -11.05 5.22
N TYR A 484 16.57 -9.95 4.98
CA TYR A 484 15.46 -9.50 5.83
C TYR A 484 14.22 -9.24 4.97
N LEU A 485 13.08 -9.74 5.42
CA LEU A 485 11.77 -9.30 4.98
C LEU A 485 11.25 -8.23 5.94
N SER A 486 10.54 -7.21 5.45
CA SER A 486 10.18 -6.07 6.30
C SER A 486 8.79 -5.51 6.02
N SER A 487 8.17 -4.95 7.05
CA SER A 487 7.00 -4.08 6.93
C SER A 487 7.35 -2.62 6.62
N ALA A 488 8.62 -2.23 6.82
CA ALA A 488 9.10 -0.85 6.74
C ALA A 488 9.59 -0.46 5.34
N ASP A 489 9.12 0.67 4.85
CA ASP A 489 9.84 1.45 3.84
C ASP A 489 10.94 2.30 4.49
N TRP A 490 11.94 2.74 3.73
CA TRP A 490 12.96 3.66 4.24
C TRP A 490 12.48 5.10 4.13
N MET A 491 11.44 5.40 4.89
CA MET A 491 10.89 6.74 5.09
C MET A 491 11.05 7.15 6.54
N THR A 492 11.23 8.43 6.81
CA THR A 492 11.41 8.97 8.17
C THR A 492 10.29 8.51 9.10
N ARG A 493 9.05 8.54 8.64
CA ARG A 493 7.89 8.09 9.43
C ARG A 493 7.97 6.60 9.82
N ASN A 494 8.43 5.72 8.91
CA ASN A 494 8.54 4.28 9.18
C ASN A 494 9.68 3.98 10.16
N LEU A 495 10.84 4.61 9.94
CA LEU A 495 12.05 4.34 10.71
C LEU A 495 12.08 5.04 12.07
N SER A 496 11.26 6.09 12.30
CA SER A 496 11.33 6.91 13.52
C SER A 496 10.05 6.94 14.35
N TYR A 497 8.86 6.79 13.72
CA TYR A 497 7.59 7.05 14.39
C TYR A 497 6.62 5.87 14.36
N ARG A 498 7.05 4.70 13.84
CA ARG A 498 6.21 3.52 13.73
C ARG A 498 6.86 2.31 14.39
N VAL A 499 6.02 1.42 14.89
CA VAL A 499 6.44 0.05 15.19
C VAL A 499 6.35 -0.74 13.89
N GLU A 500 7.48 -0.92 13.28
CA GLU A 500 7.72 -1.75 12.10
C GLU A 500 8.58 -2.94 12.50
N THR A 501 8.55 -4.01 11.73
CA THR A 501 9.44 -5.15 11.93
C THR A 501 10.13 -5.53 10.63
N ALA A 502 11.44 -5.77 10.72
CA ALA A 502 12.17 -6.53 9.74
C ALA A 502 12.66 -7.82 10.41
N PHE A 503 12.44 -8.94 9.78
CA PHE A 503 12.75 -10.26 10.31
C PHE A 503 13.74 -10.98 9.39
N PRO A 504 14.76 -11.65 9.98
CA PRO A 504 15.77 -12.36 9.21
C PRO A 504 15.20 -13.64 8.60
N ILE A 505 15.75 -14.04 7.48
CA ILE A 505 15.53 -15.35 6.88
C ILE A 505 16.75 -16.20 7.18
N TYR A 506 16.57 -17.28 7.95
CA TYR A 506 17.64 -18.19 8.34
C TYR A 506 17.70 -19.45 7.48
N ASP A 507 16.55 -19.91 6.96
CA ASP A 507 16.49 -21.09 6.08
C ASP A 507 17.09 -20.76 4.72
N GLU A 508 18.13 -21.51 4.35
CA GLU A 508 18.89 -21.27 3.10
C GLU A 508 18.03 -21.55 1.85
N ASN A 509 17.08 -22.50 1.91
CA ASN A 509 16.20 -22.77 0.76
C ASN A 509 15.24 -21.59 0.54
N ILE A 510 14.74 -21.01 1.62
CA ILE A 510 13.90 -19.81 1.56
C ILE A 510 14.69 -18.61 1.05
N LYS A 511 15.98 -18.45 1.44
CA LYS A 511 16.83 -17.40 0.88
C LYS A 511 16.98 -17.54 -0.63
N VAL A 512 17.19 -18.77 -1.12
CA VAL A 512 17.30 -19.07 -2.56
C VAL A 512 15.99 -18.69 -3.26
N GLU A 513 14.84 -19.08 -2.75
CA GLU A 513 13.51 -18.77 -3.33
C GLU A 513 13.28 -17.25 -3.45
N ILE A 514 13.58 -16.50 -2.38
CA ILE A 514 13.46 -15.03 -2.40
C ILE A 514 14.46 -14.42 -3.39
N MET A 515 15.69 -14.91 -3.41
CA MET A 515 16.73 -14.41 -4.32
C MET A 515 16.36 -14.65 -5.79
N GLU A 516 15.79 -15.82 -6.14
CA GLU A 516 15.26 -16.10 -7.49
C GLU A 516 14.20 -15.08 -7.89
N SER A 517 13.24 -14.80 -7.00
CA SER A 517 12.23 -13.77 -7.25
C SER A 517 12.84 -12.38 -7.46
N LEU A 518 13.85 -12.00 -6.67
CA LEU A 518 14.56 -10.73 -6.84
C LEU A 518 15.34 -10.68 -8.16
N GLN A 519 15.98 -11.78 -8.55
CA GLN A 519 16.72 -11.85 -9.83
C GLN A 519 15.79 -11.73 -11.04
N LEU A 520 14.60 -12.37 -11.00
CA LEU A 520 13.58 -12.20 -12.04
C LEU A 520 13.13 -10.74 -12.15
N GLN A 521 12.93 -10.07 -11.02
CA GLN A 521 12.54 -8.66 -11.02
C GLN A 521 13.65 -7.73 -11.51
N LEU A 522 14.90 -7.98 -11.12
CA LEU A 522 16.06 -7.21 -11.58
C LEU A 522 16.38 -7.46 -13.06
N GLY A 523 15.96 -8.59 -13.61
CA GLY A 523 16.08 -8.92 -15.03
C GLY A 523 14.88 -8.50 -15.89
N ASP A 524 13.82 -7.95 -15.31
CA ASP A 524 12.60 -7.57 -16.04
C ASP A 524 12.90 -6.49 -17.08
N ASN A 525 12.77 -6.84 -18.38
CA ASN A 525 12.97 -5.94 -19.51
C ASN A 525 11.67 -5.63 -20.28
N VAL A 526 10.52 -6.05 -19.71
CA VAL A 526 9.19 -5.82 -20.31
C VAL A 526 8.42 -4.73 -19.57
N LYS A 527 8.51 -4.70 -18.24
CA LYS A 527 7.75 -3.78 -17.39
C LYS A 527 8.62 -2.86 -16.53
N ALA A 528 9.86 -3.24 -16.24
CA ALA A 528 10.74 -2.39 -15.44
C ALA A 528 11.07 -1.07 -16.14
N ARG A 529 11.13 -0.02 -15.34
CA ARG A 529 11.54 1.33 -15.73
C ARG A 529 12.79 1.72 -14.97
N ILE A 530 13.71 2.39 -15.66
CA ILE A 530 14.91 2.93 -15.02
C ILE A 530 14.49 4.12 -14.15
N LEU A 531 15.01 4.15 -12.93
CA LEU A 531 15.00 5.35 -12.10
C LEU A 531 16.31 6.10 -12.33
N ASP A 532 16.23 7.29 -12.89
CA ASP A 532 17.37 8.14 -13.23
C ASP A 532 17.16 9.59 -12.76
N GLU A 533 18.19 10.43 -12.91
CA GLU A 533 18.16 11.84 -12.51
C GLU A 533 17.07 12.66 -13.24
N SER A 534 16.76 12.29 -14.48
CA SER A 534 15.77 13.00 -15.30
C SER A 534 14.35 12.50 -15.13
N LEU A 535 14.14 11.43 -14.36
CA LEU A 535 12.88 10.70 -14.26
C LEU A 535 12.32 10.33 -15.65
N SER A 536 13.20 9.84 -16.52
CA SER A 536 12.91 9.58 -17.94
C SER A 536 11.80 8.57 -18.17
N ASN A 537 11.51 7.73 -17.16
CA ASN A 537 10.53 6.64 -17.22
C ASN A 537 10.80 5.67 -18.39
N THR A 538 12.06 5.53 -18.78
CA THR A 538 12.51 4.68 -19.88
C THR A 538 12.45 3.21 -19.47
N TYR A 539 12.04 2.34 -20.38
CA TYR A 539 12.08 0.89 -20.14
C TYR A 539 13.52 0.40 -19.91
N TYR A 540 13.67 -0.45 -18.91
CA TYR A 540 14.94 -1.10 -18.66
C TYR A 540 15.25 -2.11 -19.78
N GLN A 541 16.47 -2.08 -20.29
CA GLN A 541 16.99 -3.04 -21.26
C GLN A 541 18.09 -3.87 -20.61
N SER A 542 17.83 -5.14 -20.40
CA SER A 542 18.77 -6.04 -19.70
C SER A 542 19.97 -6.47 -20.53
N GLY A 543 20.04 -6.12 -21.82
CA GLY A 543 21.02 -6.65 -22.76
C GLY A 543 20.80 -8.13 -23.11
N ASN A 544 19.71 -8.72 -22.69
CA ASN A 544 19.30 -10.07 -22.99
C ASN A 544 18.17 -10.05 -24.04
N ASP A 545 18.26 -10.86 -25.06
CA ASP A 545 17.24 -10.95 -26.13
C ASP A 545 15.93 -11.61 -25.68
N LEU A 546 15.96 -12.32 -24.54
CA LEU A 546 14.76 -12.92 -23.97
C LEU A 546 13.91 -11.88 -23.25
N ALA A 547 12.63 -11.84 -23.60
CA ALA A 547 11.66 -10.99 -22.91
C ALA A 547 11.32 -11.60 -21.53
N ILE A 548 11.73 -10.92 -20.46
CA ILE A 548 11.47 -11.31 -19.08
C ILE A 548 10.42 -10.34 -18.50
N ARG A 549 9.19 -10.82 -18.28
CA ARG A 549 8.16 -10.14 -17.51
C ARG A 549 8.09 -10.77 -16.13
N SER A 550 8.73 -10.17 -15.16
CA SER A 550 9.02 -10.77 -13.85
C SER A 550 7.82 -11.37 -13.14
N GLN A 551 6.66 -10.69 -13.14
CA GLN A 551 5.45 -11.21 -12.49
C GLN A 551 4.90 -12.48 -13.16
N ILE A 552 5.09 -12.62 -14.45
CA ILE A 552 4.71 -13.84 -15.18
C ILE A 552 5.69 -14.96 -14.89
N GLU A 553 6.99 -14.67 -14.95
CA GLU A 553 8.04 -15.66 -14.69
C GLU A 553 8.01 -16.16 -13.23
N THR A 554 7.75 -15.27 -12.27
CA THR A 554 7.57 -15.65 -10.85
C THR A 554 6.41 -16.63 -10.68
N TYR A 555 5.28 -16.41 -11.37
CA TYR A 555 4.16 -17.34 -11.33
C TYR A 555 4.55 -18.73 -11.86
N TYR A 556 5.22 -18.78 -13.01
CA TYR A 556 5.63 -20.05 -13.60
C TYR A 556 6.75 -20.74 -12.84
N SER A 557 7.65 -19.98 -12.17
CA SER A 557 8.62 -20.55 -11.23
C SER A 557 7.94 -21.22 -10.06
N ALA A 558 7.01 -20.51 -9.40
CA ALA A 558 6.20 -21.09 -8.31
C ALA A 558 5.38 -22.31 -8.77
N LYS A 559 4.87 -22.30 -10.01
CA LYS A 559 4.15 -23.43 -10.56
C LYS A 559 5.02 -24.66 -10.74
N ARG A 560 6.23 -24.52 -11.28
CA ARG A 560 7.20 -25.63 -11.41
C ARG A 560 7.53 -26.24 -10.05
N GLN A 561 7.81 -25.41 -9.05
CA GLN A 561 8.08 -25.86 -7.67
C GLN A 561 6.88 -26.61 -7.07
N SER A 562 5.66 -26.12 -7.29
CA SER A 562 4.43 -26.78 -6.83
C SER A 562 4.21 -28.14 -7.51
N ASP A 563 4.47 -28.25 -8.81
CA ASP A 563 4.34 -29.50 -9.57
C ASP A 563 5.38 -30.54 -9.12
N GLU A 564 6.61 -30.14 -8.79
CA GLU A 564 7.64 -30.99 -8.22
C GLU A 564 7.29 -31.51 -6.83
N GLN A 565 6.70 -30.65 -5.97
CA GLN A 565 6.24 -31.05 -4.62
C GLN A 565 5.04 -32.00 -4.63
N ILE A 566 4.26 -32.05 -5.71
CA ILE A 566 3.13 -32.98 -5.85
C ILE A 566 3.62 -34.36 -6.35
N ASN A 567 4.71 -34.40 -7.10
CA ASN A 567 5.24 -35.62 -7.71
C ASN A 567 6.25 -36.38 -6.80
N ASN A 568 6.75 -35.73 -5.75
CA ASN A 568 7.58 -36.34 -4.69
C ASN A 568 6.71 -36.64 -3.45
#